data_7312b23cb10f86a7f2fb48f28039d8b4
#
_entry.id   7312b23cb10f86a7f2fb48f28039d8b4
#
_cell.length_a   1.000
_cell.length_b   1.000
_cell.length_c   1.000
_cell.angle_alpha   90.00
_cell.angle_beta   90.00
_cell.angle_gamma   90.00
#
_symmetry.space_group_name_H-M   'P 1'
#
loop_
_entity.id
_entity.type
_entity.pdbx_description
1 polymer ?
#
loop_
_entity_poly.entity_id
_entity_poly.type
_entity_poly.pdbx_seq_one_letter_code
_entity_poly.pdbx_strand_id
1 'polypeptide(L)'
;MFHFFRKKKAKVLSMNFHGNSVDVLETSLHFPLSLKDIEAVFGKPDRLFKKEGQFIKYIYDELGFVFVHSFEVKQHLKSCEVYIDEEHLITSLYLYFGEKVKPMWDEGELPLNPCKTLITCNGKSPYFISDRHRVGDFNLILWTPYGTNFNGIAETITDTLSISYFPEFKHERESYKLKETDEELLSFENINFKLAIIQVLMYDLLVLKPYFDIYDFAEEFSEEEIDTESMEIIQPALEYMMNLPIPKKYAEQVQEIYMDGGNEIYMNLIPQWDGEDDGFDLNEVSLKELQQFPNLKQATIISSNFEHVKETFDKQGVQVKVL
;
A
#
# COMPACT_ATOMS: atom_id res chain seq x y z
N MET A 1 -11.96 55.29 20.38
CA MET A 1 -10.75 54.42 20.54
C MET A 1 -10.92 53.28 19.55
N PHE A 2 -10.40 53.44 18.33
CA PHE A 2 -10.55 52.44 17.27
C PHE A 2 -9.51 51.34 17.46
N HIS A 3 -9.96 50.14 17.80
CA HIS A 3 -9.09 48.94 17.81
C HIS A 3 -8.91 48.52 16.35
N PHE A 4 -7.72 48.83 15.82
CA PHE A 4 -7.26 48.22 14.56
C PHE A 4 -7.03 46.73 14.81
N PHE A 5 -7.97 45.89 14.36
CA PHE A 5 -7.71 44.47 14.16
C PHE A 5 -6.66 44.33 13.06
N ARG A 6 -5.39 44.17 13.45
CA ARG A 6 -4.37 43.65 12.52
C ARG A 6 -4.83 42.28 12.06
N LYS A 7 -5.34 42.19 10.83
CA LYS A 7 -5.48 40.90 10.16
C LYS A 7 -4.11 40.24 10.17
N LYS A 8 -3.93 39.14 10.94
CA LYS A 8 -2.76 38.29 10.82
C LYS A 8 -2.70 37.85 9.35
N LYS A 9 -1.62 38.20 8.64
CA LYS A 9 -1.38 37.67 7.28
C LYS A 9 -1.39 36.14 7.39
N ALA A 10 -2.16 35.47 6.52
CA ALA A 10 -2.11 34.03 6.41
C ALA A 10 -0.65 33.60 6.16
N LYS A 11 -0.16 32.63 6.92
CA LYS A 11 1.15 32.03 6.68
C LYS A 11 1.08 31.27 5.35
N VAL A 12 2.08 31.41 4.50
CA VAL A 12 2.23 30.61 3.29
C VAL A 12 3.06 29.38 3.68
N LEU A 13 2.49 28.20 3.55
CA LEU A 13 3.21 26.95 3.63
C LEU A 13 3.66 26.58 2.21
N SER A 14 4.94 26.77 1.95
CA SER A 14 5.56 26.33 0.72
C SER A 14 6.20 24.96 0.94
N MET A 15 5.83 24.01 0.10
CA MET A 15 6.41 22.67 0.12
C MET A 15 7.08 22.43 -1.24
N ASN A 16 8.34 22.01 -1.21
CA ASN A 16 9.04 21.57 -2.41
C ASN A 16 9.37 20.10 -2.29
N PHE A 17 9.04 19.34 -3.31
CA PHE A 17 9.23 17.89 -3.36
C PHE A 17 10.39 17.54 -4.28
N HIS A 18 11.33 16.72 -3.79
CA HIS A 18 12.54 16.32 -4.49
C HIS A 18 12.85 14.84 -4.22
N GLY A 19 12.50 13.96 -5.17
CA GLY A 19 12.68 12.51 -4.97
C GLY A 19 11.95 12.05 -3.72
N ASN A 20 12.67 11.49 -2.75
CA ASN A 20 12.13 11.03 -1.47
C ASN A 20 12.07 12.12 -0.38
N SER A 21 12.26 13.40 -0.71
CA SER A 21 12.27 14.48 0.28
C SER A 21 11.21 15.54 0.01
N VAL A 22 10.76 16.16 1.08
CA VAL A 22 9.89 17.34 1.04
C VAL A 22 10.43 18.42 1.96
N ASP A 23 10.54 19.65 1.44
CA ASP A 23 10.86 20.81 2.25
C ASP A 23 9.58 21.36 2.88
N VAL A 24 9.52 21.36 4.19
CA VAL A 24 8.41 21.92 4.99
C VAL A 24 8.98 22.91 6.01
N LEU A 25 8.47 24.14 6.04
CA LEU A 25 8.94 25.17 6.96
C LEU A 25 10.47 25.38 6.95
N GLU A 26 11.05 25.46 5.75
CA GLU A 26 12.49 25.64 5.54
C GLU A 26 13.35 24.44 6.00
N THR A 27 12.74 23.30 6.25
CA THR A 27 13.39 22.07 6.66
C THR A 27 13.15 20.98 5.64
N SER A 28 14.22 20.29 5.24
CA SER A 28 14.13 19.15 4.33
C SER A 28 13.94 17.86 5.13
N LEU A 29 12.85 17.14 4.85
CA LEU A 29 12.51 15.85 5.45
C LEU A 29 12.70 14.75 4.40
N HIS A 30 13.59 13.81 4.66
CA HIS A 30 13.91 12.69 3.76
C HIS A 30 13.20 11.43 4.20
N PHE A 31 12.18 11.03 3.45
CA PHE A 31 11.36 9.85 3.75
C PHE A 31 11.98 8.54 3.21
N PRO A 32 11.76 7.41 3.88
CA PRO A 32 11.09 7.27 5.18
C PRO A 32 11.96 7.78 6.34
N LEU A 33 11.32 8.35 7.36
CA LEU A 33 11.98 8.95 8.51
C LEU A 33 12.02 8.01 9.71
N SER A 34 13.02 8.20 10.58
CA SER A 34 13.04 7.67 11.94
C SER A 34 12.53 8.71 12.96
N LEU A 35 12.23 8.26 14.17
CA LEU A 35 11.93 9.20 15.27
C LEU A 35 13.10 10.15 15.54
N LYS A 36 14.33 9.67 15.41
CA LYS A 36 15.54 10.48 15.59
C LYS A 36 15.62 11.62 14.59
N ASP A 37 15.23 11.39 13.34
CA ASP A 37 15.23 12.41 12.29
C ASP A 37 14.25 13.53 12.61
N ILE A 38 13.03 13.19 13.03
CA ILE A 38 12.04 14.21 13.39
C ILE A 38 12.39 14.94 14.70
N GLU A 39 12.95 14.24 15.70
CA GLU A 39 13.39 14.85 16.95
C GLU A 39 14.59 15.79 16.75
N ALA A 40 15.47 15.51 15.82
CA ALA A 40 16.61 16.39 15.48
C ALA A 40 16.14 17.74 14.93
N VAL A 41 14.97 17.78 14.28
CA VAL A 41 14.41 18.98 13.65
C VAL A 41 13.42 19.70 14.57
N PHE A 42 12.48 18.96 15.15
CA PHE A 42 11.32 19.52 15.85
C PHE A 42 11.38 19.32 17.36
N GLY A 43 12.41 18.64 17.87
CA GLY A 43 12.47 18.23 19.27
C GLY A 43 11.57 17.00 19.53
N LYS A 44 11.38 16.70 20.82
CA LYS A 44 10.53 15.58 21.22
C LYS A 44 9.06 15.89 20.94
N PRO A 45 8.27 14.89 20.49
CA PRO A 45 6.83 15.05 20.34
C PRO A 45 6.18 15.34 21.69
N ASP A 46 5.14 16.17 21.68
CA ASP A 46 4.35 16.49 22.87
C ASP A 46 3.59 15.27 23.37
N ARG A 47 3.08 14.46 22.44
CA ARG A 47 2.28 13.28 22.73
C ARG A 47 2.58 12.13 21.79
N LEU A 48 2.28 10.92 22.26
CA LEU A 48 2.36 9.65 21.53
C LEU A 48 0.99 8.96 21.56
N PHE A 49 0.53 8.53 20.39
CA PHE A 49 -0.62 7.61 20.29
C PHE A 49 -0.17 6.35 19.54
N LYS A 50 -0.47 5.18 20.11
CA LYS A 50 -0.06 3.89 19.54
C LYS A 50 -1.27 2.97 19.40
N LYS A 51 -1.45 2.43 18.19
CA LYS A 51 -2.34 1.30 17.94
C LYS A 51 -1.47 0.09 17.61
N GLU A 52 -1.51 -0.90 18.49
CA GLU A 52 -0.61 -2.05 18.42
C GLU A 52 -0.76 -2.79 17.09
N GLY A 53 0.39 -3.11 16.46
CA GLY A 53 0.43 -3.80 15.17
C GLY A 53 0.06 -2.97 13.94
N GLN A 54 -0.43 -1.73 14.09
CA GLN A 54 -0.87 -0.91 12.98
C GLN A 54 -0.01 0.36 12.79
N PHE A 55 0.00 1.25 13.79
CA PHE A 55 0.73 2.52 13.66
C PHE A 55 1.14 3.14 14.99
N ILE A 56 2.10 4.09 14.92
CA ILE A 56 2.45 5.01 16.00
C ILE A 56 2.35 6.42 15.47
N LYS A 57 1.66 7.31 16.19
CA LYS A 57 1.55 8.74 15.89
C LYS A 57 2.39 9.56 16.85
N TYR A 58 3.23 10.42 16.32
CA TYR A 58 4.05 11.39 17.05
C TYR A 58 3.45 12.77 16.85
N ILE A 59 2.88 13.35 17.90
CA ILE A 59 2.03 14.54 17.84
C ILE A 59 2.81 15.75 18.38
N TYR A 60 2.83 16.82 17.60
CA TYR A 60 3.41 18.12 17.90
C TYR A 60 2.29 19.16 17.98
N ASP A 61 1.75 19.38 19.18
CA ASP A 61 0.54 20.18 19.40
C ASP A 61 0.71 21.65 18.98
N GLU A 62 1.87 22.26 19.28
CA GLU A 62 2.12 23.66 18.93
C GLU A 62 2.33 23.89 17.44
N LEU A 63 2.83 22.88 16.72
CA LEU A 63 3.07 22.94 15.29
C LEU A 63 1.84 22.55 14.47
N GLY A 64 0.91 21.81 15.05
CA GLY A 64 -0.20 21.20 14.34
C GLY A 64 0.22 20.04 13.43
N PHE A 65 1.29 19.31 13.80
CA PHE A 65 1.87 18.22 13.02
C PHE A 65 1.65 16.88 13.70
N VAL A 66 1.40 15.87 12.89
CA VAL A 66 1.40 14.47 13.33
C VAL A 66 2.20 13.64 12.33
N PHE A 67 3.30 13.07 12.79
CA PHE A 67 4.05 12.09 12.02
C PHE A 67 3.51 10.69 12.29
N VAL A 68 3.36 9.89 11.25
CA VAL A 68 2.80 8.53 11.36
C VAL A 68 3.84 7.50 10.93
N HIS A 69 4.18 6.63 11.88
CA HIS A 69 4.93 5.41 11.65
C HIS A 69 3.91 4.30 11.37
N SER A 70 3.88 3.77 10.15
CA SER A 70 2.98 2.69 9.75
C SER A 70 3.75 1.40 9.52
N PHE A 71 3.29 0.31 10.14
CA PHE A 71 3.86 -1.01 9.92
C PHE A 71 3.38 -1.63 8.60
N GLU A 72 2.22 -1.22 8.11
CA GLU A 72 1.59 -1.74 6.89
C GLU A 72 2.36 -1.39 5.61
N VAL A 73 3.02 -0.22 5.58
CA VAL A 73 3.78 0.22 4.40
C VAL A 73 5.11 -0.50 4.19
N LYS A 74 5.56 -1.29 5.17
CA LYS A 74 6.88 -1.94 5.16
C LYS A 74 7.08 -2.82 3.92
N GLN A 75 6.07 -3.61 3.59
CA GLN A 75 6.13 -4.50 2.44
C GLN A 75 6.17 -3.72 1.13
N HIS A 76 5.31 -2.71 0.98
CA HIS A 76 5.29 -1.83 -0.18
C HIS A 76 6.63 -1.13 -0.40
N LEU A 77 7.25 -0.56 0.64
CA LEU A 77 8.55 0.09 0.52
C LEU A 77 9.66 -0.89 0.09
N LYS A 78 9.62 -2.13 0.60
CA LYS A 78 10.57 -3.17 0.16
C LYS A 78 10.40 -3.52 -1.31
N SER A 79 9.16 -3.63 -1.79
CA SER A 79 8.90 -3.89 -3.20
C SER A 79 9.39 -2.78 -4.11
N CYS A 80 9.38 -1.54 -3.63
CA CYS A 80 9.93 -0.38 -4.33
C CYS A 80 11.47 -0.23 -4.17
N GLU A 81 12.17 -1.24 -3.64
CA GLU A 81 13.62 -1.23 -3.38
C GLU A 81 14.08 -0.11 -2.43
N VAL A 82 13.17 0.43 -1.63
CA VAL A 82 13.51 1.43 -0.63
C VAL A 82 14.13 0.73 0.57
N TYR A 83 15.37 1.15 0.91
CA TYR A 83 16.00 0.65 2.13
C TYR A 83 15.23 1.11 3.35
N ILE A 84 14.82 0.17 4.18
CA ILE A 84 14.13 0.41 5.44
C ILE A 84 14.65 -0.51 6.53
N ASP A 85 14.69 0.01 7.75
CA ASP A 85 14.93 -0.77 8.96
C ASP A 85 13.75 -0.57 9.94
N GLU A 86 13.83 -1.17 11.12
CA GLU A 86 12.77 -1.09 12.13
C GLU A 86 12.56 0.34 12.68
N GLU A 87 13.54 1.24 12.52
CA GLU A 87 13.45 2.63 12.97
C GLU A 87 12.87 3.55 11.89
N HIS A 88 13.10 3.26 10.59
CA HIS A 88 12.72 4.11 9.45
C HIS A 88 11.39 3.70 8.83
N LEU A 89 10.30 3.88 9.56
CA LEU A 89 8.94 3.57 9.09
C LEU A 89 7.95 4.74 9.23
N ILE A 90 8.47 5.95 9.46
CA ILE A 90 7.63 7.16 9.42
C ILE A 90 7.51 7.60 7.97
N THR A 91 6.36 7.36 7.39
CA THR A 91 6.09 7.59 5.96
C THR A 91 5.08 8.69 5.72
N SER A 92 4.40 9.17 6.76
CA SER A 92 3.36 10.18 6.58
C SER A 92 3.48 11.32 7.59
N LEU A 93 3.18 12.53 7.10
CA LEU A 93 3.04 13.75 7.88
C LEU A 93 1.64 14.34 7.65
N TYR A 94 0.91 14.55 8.73
CA TYR A 94 -0.38 15.22 8.73
C TYR A 94 -0.21 16.63 9.26
N LEU A 95 -0.75 17.60 8.53
CA LEU A 95 -0.75 19.01 8.86
C LEU A 95 -2.20 19.42 9.16
N TYR A 96 -2.47 19.86 10.38
CA TYR A 96 -3.78 20.25 10.84
C TYR A 96 -3.97 21.76 10.78
N PHE A 97 -5.00 22.21 10.08
CA PHE A 97 -5.31 23.63 9.84
C PHE A 97 -6.66 24.09 10.38
N GLY A 98 -7.54 23.17 10.76
CA GLY A 98 -8.90 23.43 11.20
C GLY A 98 -9.16 23.16 12.67
N GLU A 99 -10.17 23.86 13.24
CA GLU A 99 -10.54 23.70 14.66
C GLU A 99 -11.39 22.44 14.94
N LYS A 100 -11.81 21.68 13.91
CA LYS A 100 -12.89 20.70 14.07
C LYS A 100 -12.72 19.36 13.35
N VAL A 101 -11.64 19.12 12.65
CA VAL A 101 -11.49 17.84 11.94
C VAL A 101 -10.97 16.78 12.88
N LYS A 102 -11.83 15.81 13.21
CA LYS A 102 -11.38 14.53 13.74
C LYS A 102 -11.12 13.63 12.55
N PRO A 103 -9.88 13.21 12.29
CA PRO A 103 -9.65 12.12 11.35
C PRO A 103 -10.51 10.91 11.74
N MET A 104 -11.15 10.27 10.78
CA MET A 104 -12.14 9.19 11.01
C MET A 104 -11.58 8.01 11.84
N TRP A 105 -10.27 7.91 11.93
CA TRP A 105 -9.52 6.81 12.55
C TRP A 105 -8.61 7.28 13.69
N ASP A 106 -8.77 8.54 14.15
CA ASP A 106 -8.01 9.07 15.27
C ASP A 106 -8.86 9.07 16.55
N GLU A 107 -8.54 8.20 17.49
CA GLU A 107 -9.15 8.15 18.82
C GLU A 107 -8.54 9.19 19.78
N GLY A 108 -7.50 9.89 19.34
CA GLY A 108 -6.81 10.92 20.13
C GLY A 108 -7.37 12.32 19.95
N GLU A 109 -6.93 13.24 20.82
CA GLU A 109 -7.19 14.66 20.67
C GLU A 109 -6.35 15.26 19.53
N LEU A 110 -6.93 16.19 18.78
CA LEU A 110 -6.25 16.93 17.73
C LEU A 110 -5.18 17.89 18.31
N PRO A 111 -4.16 18.28 17.51
CA PRO A 111 -3.23 19.34 17.87
C PRO A 111 -3.94 20.66 18.20
N LEU A 112 -3.38 21.41 19.19
CA LEU A 112 -4.05 22.56 19.81
C LEU A 112 -4.02 23.84 18.97
N ASN A 113 -3.10 23.99 17.99
CA ASN A 113 -2.93 25.24 17.23
C ASN A 113 -3.16 25.07 15.73
N PRO A 114 -4.43 25.12 15.26
CA PRO A 114 -4.70 25.10 13.84
C PRO A 114 -4.27 26.42 13.17
N CYS A 115 -3.65 26.30 11.99
CA CYS A 115 -3.25 27.45 11.18
C CYS A 115 -4.07 27.51 9.90
N LYS A 116 -4.66 28.69 9.58
CA LYS A 116 -5.10 28.95 8.19
C LYS A 116 -3.88 29.26 7.35
N THR A 117 -3.61 28.44 6.35
CA THR A 117 -2.36 28.53 5.59
C THR A 117 -2.62 28.40 4.11
N LEU A 118 -2.00 29.27 3.31
CA LEU A 118 -1.92 29.11 1.86
C LEU A 118 -0.90 28.02 1.57
N ILE A 119 -1.24 27.11 0.67
CA ILE A 119 -0.34 26.01 0.28
C ILE A 119 0.16 26.19 -1.14
N THR A 120 1.45 25.97 -1.32
CA THR A 120 2.05 25.78 -2.62
C THR A 120 2.89 24.51 -2.63
N CYS A 121 2.78 23.74 -3.71
CA CYS A 121 3.61 22.58 -4.00
C CYS A 121 4.48 22.93 -5.20
N ASN A 122 5.81 22.93 -5.05
CA ASN A 122 6.76 23.35 -6.09
C ASN A 122 6.40 24.72 -6.71
N GLY A 123 6.01 25.68 -5.85
CA GLY A 123 5.64 27.04 -6.26
C GLY A 123 4.28 27.21 -6.95
N LYS A 124 3.46 26.18 -7.03
CA LYS A 124 2.11 26.22 -7.62
C LYS A 124 1.07 25.78 -6.61
N SER A 125 -0.14 26.31 -6.72
CA SER A 125 -1.28 25.82 -5.94
C SER A 125 -1.63 24.40 -6.41
N PRO A 126 -1.73 23.40 -5.51
CA PRO A 126 -2.01 22.03 -5.90
C PRO A 126 -3.45 21.89 -6.39
N TYR A 127 -3.64 21.11 -7.44
CA TYR A 127 -4.96 20.74 -7.95
C TYR A 127 -5.28 19.31 -7.49
N PHE A 128 -6.35 19.16 -6.73
CA PHE A 128 -6.81 17.88 -6.23
C PHE A 128 -7.90 17.29 -7.13
N ILE A 129 -7.81 15.99 -7.40
CA ILE A 129 -8.85 15.18 -8.05
C ILE A 129 -9.31 14.17 -7.00
N SER A 130 -10.60 14.15 -6.71
CA SER A 130 -11.16 13.32 -5.65
C SER A 130 -10.36 13.41 -4.35
N ASP A 131 -10.02 14.67 -3.91
CA ASP A 131 -9.19 14.97 -2.74
C ASP A 131 -7.69 14.61 -2.82
N ARG A 132 -7.22 14.01 -3.90
CA ARG A 132 -5.85 13.53 -4.07
C ARG A 132 -5.05 14.38 -5.04
N HIS A 133 -3.78 14.56 -4.73
CA HIS A 133 -2.79 15.17 -5.60
C HIS A 133 -1.46 14.45 -5.45
N ARG A 134 -0.89 13.97 -6.55
CA ARG A 134 0.39 13.27 -6.54
C ARG A 134 1.52 14.20 -6.99
N VAL A 135 2.63 14.19 -6.24
CA VAL A 135 3.86 14.91 -6.57
C VAL A 135 5.05 13.98 -6.41
N GLY A 136 5.59 13.46 -7.51
CA GLY A 136 6.63 12.45 -7.45
C GLY A 136 6.20 11.24 -6.64
N ASP A 137 7.01 10.83 -5.68
CA ASP A 137 6.73 9.69 -4.80
C ASP A 137 5.82 10.03 -3.61
N PHE A 138 5.17 11.20 -3.63
CA PHE A 138 4.29 11.62 -2.54
C PHE A 138 2.83 11.71 -2.98
N ASN A 139 1.96 11.13 -2.17
CA ASN A 139 0.53 11.33 -2.23
C ASN A 139 0.11 12.40 -1.22
N LEU A 140 -0.61 13.42 -1.69
CA LEU A 140 -1.23 14.44 -0.87
C LEU A 140 -2.72 14.17 -0.84
N ILE A 141 -3.32 14.13 0.37
CA ILE A 141 -4.76 13.96 0.54
C ILE A 141 -5.28 15.13 1.36
N LEU A 142 -6.30 15.80 0.82
CA LEU A 142 -6.98 16.87 1.50
C LEU A 142 -8.23 16.34 2.22
N TRP A 143 -8.21 16.41 3.53
CA TRP A 143 -9.32 16.00 4.37
C TRP A 143 -10.20 17.22 4.65
N THR A 144 -11.50 17.13 4.36
CA THR A 144 -12.46 18.20 4.58
C THR A 144 -13.59 17.76 5.53
N PRO A 145 -14.27 18.67 6.24
CA PRO A 145 -15.36 18.31 7.16
C PRO A 145 -16.55 17.63 6.49
N TYR A 146 -16.65 17.74 5.17
CA TYR A 146 -17.78 17.22 4.36
C TYR A 146 -17.46 15.90 3.65
N GLY A 147 -16.34 15.27 4.00
CA GLY A 147 -15.87 14.03 3.38
C GLY A 147 -14.87 14.27 2.25
N THR A 148 -14.32 13.16 1.76
CA THR A 148 -13.35 13.15 0.67
C THR A 148 -14.10 13.26 -0.65
N ASN A 149 -13.94 14.25 -1.44
CA ASN A 149 -14.35 14.40 -2.86
C ASN A 149 -14.14 15.85 -3.30
N PHE A 150 -13.05 16.45 -2.86
CA PHE A 150 -12.67 17.78 -3.30
C PHE A 150 -12.03 17.69 -4.69
N ASN A 151 -12.63 18.40 -5.65
CA ASN A 151 -12.06 18.59 -6.97
C ASN A 151 -11.77 20.07 -7.17
N GLY A 152 -10.52 20.44 -7.38
CA GLY A 152 -10.17 21.83 -7.67
C GLY A 152 -8.83 22.27 -7.11
N ILE A 153 -8.57 23.57 -7.21
CA ILE A 153 -7.37 24.20 -6.67
C ILE A 153 -7.58 24.51 -5.20
N ALA A 154 -6.75 23.94 -4.32
CA ALA A 154 -6.74 24.30 -2.91
C ALA A 154 -5.76 25.46 -2.68
N GLU A 155 -6.24 26.71 -2.72
CA GLU A 155 -5.43 27.85 -2.33
C GLU A 155 -5.31 28.01 -0.82
N THR A 156 -6.34 27.56 -0.08
CA THR A 156 -6.40 27.66 1.38
C THR A 156 -6.89 26.34 1.94
N ILE A 157 -6.09 25.73 2.83
CA ILE A 157 -6.52 24.56 3.58
C ILE A 157 -7.10 25.01 4.91
N THR A 158 -8.28 24.53 5.19
CA THR A 158 -9.02 24.82 6.43
C THR A 158 -9.07 23.64 7.38
N ASP A 159 -8.65 22.47 6.92
CA ASP A 159 -8.77 21.20 7.65
C ASP A 159 -7.45 20.48 7.80
N THR A 160 -7.29 19.30 7.24
CA THR A 160 -6.08 18.50 7.35
C THR A 160 -5.52 18.17 5.97
N LEU A 161 -4.23 18.33 5.81
CA LEU A 161 -3.48 17.81 4.67
C LEU A 161 -2.60 16.65 5.14
N SER A 162 -2.74 15.49 4.55
CA SER A 162 -1.76 14.42 4.69
C SER A 162 -0.78 14.41 3.52
N ILE A 163 0.48 14.22 3.85
CA ILE A 163 1.59 14.01 2.92
C ILE A 163 2.13 12.63 3.22
N SER A 164 1.99 11.70 2.29
CA SER A 164 2.44 10.32 2.47
C SER A 164 3.49 9.97 1.41
N TYR A 165 4.65 9.51 1.86
CA TYR A 165 5.66 8.93 0.99
C TYR A 165 5.20 7.55 0.57
N PHE A 166 4.91 7.41 -0.70
CA PHE A 166 4.40 6.18 -1.30
C PHE A 166 4.96 6.07 -2.72
N PRO A 167 6.23 5.65 -2.86
CA PRO A 167 6.87 5.52 -4.17
C PRO A 167 6.12 4.52 -5.03
N GLU A 168 6.12 4.73 -6.33
CA GLU A 168 5.60 3.76 -7.26
C GLU A 168 6.56 2.59 -7.37
N PHE A 169 6.01 1.38 -7.31
CA PHE A 169 6.77 0.20 -7.66
C PHE A 169 7.11 0.26 -9.14
N LYS A 170 8.41 0.19 -9.45
CA LYS A 170 8.90 0.14 -10.82
C LYS A 170 9.55 -1.21 -11.03
N HIS A 171 8.99 -1.99 -11.90
CA HIS A 171 9.60 -3.24 -12.34
C HIS A 171 10.18 -3.05 -13.75
N GLU A 172 11.25 -3.76 -14.04
CA GLU A 172 11.73 -3.87 -15.40
C GLU A 172 10.74 -4.74 -16.18
N ARG A 173 10.27 -4.21 -17.30
CA ARG A 173 9.37 -4.96 -18.17
C ARG A 173 10.13 -6.13 -18.78
N GLU A 174 9.68 -7.33 -18.44
CA GLU A 174 10.19 -8.60 -18.98
C GLU A 174 9.16 -9.16 -19.98
N SER A 175 9.64 -10.00 -20.92
CA SER A 175 8.72 -10.70 -21.82
C SER A 175 7.95 -11.79 -21.09
N TYR A 176 6.65 -11.86 -21.38
CA TYR A 176 5.73 -12.86 -20.84
C TYR A 176 5.78 -14.21 -21.60
N LYS A 177 6.73 -14.38 -22.51
CA LYS A 177 6.93 -15.67 -23.16
C LYS A 177 7.41 -16.71 -22.14
N LEU A 178 6.58 -17.74 -21.95
CA LEU A 178 6.96 -18.88 -21.10
C LEU A 178 8.22 -19.53 -21.63
N LYS A 179 9.25 -19.66 -20.77
CA LYS A 179 10.52 -20.27 -21.11
C LYS A 179 10.50 -21.74 -20.66
N GLU A 180 10.99 -22.62 -21.52
CA GLU A 180 11.31 -23.97 -21.07
C GLU A 180 12.41 -23.94 -20.03
N THR A 181 12.31 -24.81 -19.03
CA THR A 181 13.29 -24.93 -17.95
C THR A 181 13.58 -26.39 -17.63
N ASP A 182 14.82 -26.68 -17.35
CA ASP A 182 15.26 -28.01 -16.85
C ASP A 182 15.14 -28.12 -15.32
N GLU A 183 14.68 -27.07 -14.64
CA GLU A 183 14.51 -27.07 -13.19
C GLU A 183 13.32 -27.95 -12.78
N GLU A 184 13.42 -28.59 -11.60
CA GLU A 184 12.30 -29.28 -10.98
C GLU A 184 11.20 -28.26 -10.62
N LEU A 185 9.96 -28.54 -11.05
CA LEU A 185 8.83 -27.63 -10.87
C LEU A 185 7.90 -28.09 -9.76
N LEU A 186 7.24 -27.12 -9.14
CA LEU A 186 6.08 -27.37 -8.28
C LEU A 186 4.90 -27.83 -9.14
N SER A 187 4.07 -28.70 -8.59
CA SER A 187 2.86 -29.20 -9.24
C SER A 187 1.62 -28.73 -8.49
N PHE A 188 0.62 -28.28 -9.24
CA PHE A 188 -0.63 -27.80 -8.70
C PHE A 188 -1.81 -28.51 -9.34
N GLU A 189 -2.75 -28.93 -8.51
CA GLU A 189 -4.02 -29.50 -8.89
C GLU A 189 -5.14 -28.44 -8.79
N ASN A 190 -4.99 -27.48 -7.85
CA ASN A 190 -5.91 -26.38 -7.63
C ASN A 190 -5.30 -25.06 -8.10
N ILE A 191 -6.01 -24.35 -8.99
CA ILE A 191 -5.54 -23.08 -9.56
C ILE A 191 -5.53 -21.97 -8.50
N ASN A 192 -6.54 -21.87 -7.63
CA ASN A 192 -6.58 -20.81 -6.62
C ASN A 192 -5.47 -20.96 -5.58
N PHE A 193 -5.06 -22.21 -5.27
CA PHE A 193 -3.87 -22.44 -4.47
C PHE A 193 -2.60 -22.01 -5.22
N LYS A 194 -2.50 -22.31 -6.53
CA LYS A 194 -1.37 -21.82 -7.35
C LYS A 194 -1.31 -20.31 -7.39
N LEU A 195 -2.44 -19.61 -7.55
CA LEU A 195 -2.51 -18.15 -7.54
C LEU A 195 -2.04 -17.58 -6.19
N ALA A 196 -2.44 -18.18 -5.06
CA ALA A 196 -1.97 -17.77 -3.75
C ALA A 196 -0.45 -17.92 -3.59
N ILE A 197 0.15 -18.98 -4.15
CA ILE A 197 1.60 -19.17 -4.16
C ILE A 197 2.29 -18.17 -5.10
N ILE A 198 1.69 -17.84 -6.25
CA ILE A 198 2.20 -16.80 -7.14
C ILE A 198 2.18 -15.45 -6.43
N GLN A 199 1.10 -15.11 -5.70
CA GLN A 199 1.06 -13.89 -4.88
C GLN A 199 2.31 -13.80 -4.00
N VAL A 200 2.56 -14.83 -3.20
CA VAL A 200 3.71 -14.85 -2.29
C VAL A 200 5.04 -14.71 -3.03
N LEU A 201 5.25 -15.49 -4.08
CA LEU A 201 6.57 -15.57 -4.73
C LEU A 201 6.84 -14.41 -5.69
N MET A 202 5.82 -13.93 -6.39
CA MET A 202 5.96 -12.90 -7.42
C MET A 202 5.81 -11.49 -6.84
N TYR A 203 4.80 -11.26 -5.97
CA TYR A 203 4.45 -9.93 -5.50
C TYR A 203 5.00 -9.65 -4.09
N ASP A 204 4.93 -10.61 -3.17
CA ASP A 204 5.39 -10.37 -1.80
C ASP A 204 6.91 -10.51 -1.66
N LEU A 205 7.49 -11.57 -2.26
CA LEU A 205 8.92 -11.89 -2.17
C LEU A 205 9.74 -11.42 -3.38
N LEU A 206 9.10 -11.11 -4.51
CA LEU A 206 9.71 -10.65 -5.76
C LEU A 206 10.77 -11.61 -6.36
N VAL A 207 10.65 -12.91 -6.06
CA VAL A 207 11.61 -13.94 -6.50
C VAL A 207 11.15 -14.69 -7.74
N LEU A 208 9.85 -14.73 -8.02
CA LEU A 208 9.29 -15.37 -9.21
C LEU A 208 9.18 -14.33 -10.34
N LYS A 209 9.77 -14.64 -11.48
CA LYS A 209 9.80 -13.76 -12.67
C LYS A 209 9.15 -14.46 -13.88
N PRO A 210 8.64 -13.64 -14.84
CA PRO A 210 8.59 -12.18 -14.84
C PRO A 210 7.60 -11.65 -13.80
N TYR A 211 7.82 -10.41 -13.33
CA TYR A 211 6.78 -9.70 -12.56
C TYR A 211 5.61 -9.43 -13.52
N PHE A 212 4.42 -9.93 -13.18
CA PHE A 212 3.27 -9.83 -14.06
C PHE A 212 2.46 -8.56 -13.76
N ASP A 213 2.23 -7.80 -14.81
CA ASP A 213 1.35 -6.63 -14.84
C ASP A 213 0.41 -6.77 -16.03
N ILE A 214 -0.90 -6.67 -15.79
CA ILE A 214 -1.91 -6.91 -16.83
C ILE A 214 -1.83 -5.91 -17.98
N TYR A 215 -1.45 -4.66 -17.70
CA TYR A 215 -1.33 -3.63 -18.74
C TYR A 215 -0.13 -3.90 -19.64
N ASP A 216 1.02 -4.28 -19.06
CA ASP A 216 2.19 -4.68 -19.82
C ASP A 216 1.96 -5.98 -20.60
N PHE A 217 1.23 -6.93 -19.98
CA PHE A 217 0.86 -8.18 -20.65
C PHE A 217 -0.07 -7.92 -21.85
N ALA A 218 -1.07 -7.06 -21.68
CA ALA A 218 -2.00 -6.70 -22.75
C ALA A 218 -1.31 -6.03 -23.94
N GLU A 219 -0.25 -5.23 -23.70
CA GLU A 219 0.54 -4.64 -24.78
C GLU A 219 1.42 -5.68 -25.52
N GLU A 220 1.90 -6.73 -24.83
CA GLU A 220 2.70 -7.79 -25.47
C GLU A 220 1.82 -8.86 -26.15
N PHE A 221 0.61 -9.09 -25.62
CA PHE A 221 -0.31 -10.11 -26.12
C PHE A 221 -0.91 -9.69 -27.46
N SER A 222 -0.71 -10.48 -28.51
CA SER A 222 -1.03 -10.12 -29.88
C SER A 222 -2.15 -10.95 -30.52
N GLU A 223 -2.71 -11.93 -29.80
CA GLU A 223 -3.72 -12.83 -30.34
C GLU A 223 -5.10 -12.18 -30.42
N GLU A 224 -5.44 -11.38 -29.38
CA GLU A 224 -6.67 -10.60 -29.30
C GLU A 224 -6.45 -9.37 -28.43
N GLU A 225 -7.32 -8.38 -28.52
CA GLU A 225 -7.32 -7.20 -27.63
C GLU A 225 -7.83 -7.59 -26.24
N ILE A 226 -7.05 -7.30 -25.22
CA ILE A 226 -7.39 -7.53 -23.83
C ILE A 226 -8.11 -6.32 -23.26
N ASP A 227 -9.34 -6.51 -22.77
CA ASP A 227 -10.08 -5.50 -22.04
C ASP A 227 -9.60 -5.43 -20.58
N THR A 228 -8.70 -4.47 -20.30
CA THR A 228 -8.17 -4.23 -18.95
C THR A 228 -9.13 -3.48 -18.02
N GLU A 229 -10.30 -3.06 -18.51
CA GLU A 229 -11.38 -2.49 -17.71
C GLU A 229 -12.46 -3.53 -17.36
N SER A 230 -12.22 -4.81 -17.65
CA SER A 230 -13.15 -5.91 -17.41
C SER A 230 -13.42 -6.13 -15.92
N MET A 231 -14.67 -6.45 -15.61
CA MET A 231 -15.08 -7.00 -14.30
C MET A 231 -15.14 -8.55 -14.32
N GLU A 232 -14.73 -9.19 -15.41
CA GLU A 232 -14.64 -10.63 -15.55
C GLU A 232 -13.18 -11.06 -15.62
N ILE A 233 -12.93 -12.35 -15.34
CA ILE A 233 -11.57 -12.91 -15.43
C ILE A 233 -11.05 -12.79 -16.87
N ILE A 234 -9.91 -12.15 -17.02
CA ILE A 234 -9.16 -12.05 -18.27
C ILE A 234 -8.55 -13.43 -18.56
N GLN A 235 -9.20 -14.19 -19.44
CA GLN A 235 -8.83 -15.58 -19.71
C GLN A 235 -7.38 -15.76 -20.17
N PRO A 236 -6.80 -14.94 -21.09
CA PRO A 236 -5.40 -15.04 -21.47
C PRO A 236 -4.44 -14.88 -20.28
N ALA A 237 -4.75 -13.99 -19.34
CA ALA A 237 -3.95 -13.80 -18.13
C ALA A 237 -4.05 -15.01 -17.19
N LEU A 238 -5.25 -15.56 -16.99
CA LEU A 238 -5.44 -16.77 -16.20
C LEU A 238 -4.69 -17.97 -16.82
N GLU A 239 -4.80 -18.17 -18.14
CA GLU A 239 -4.08 -19.22 -18.85
C GLU A 239 -2.56 -19.06 -18.72
N TYR A 240 -2.06 -17.84 -18.76
CA TYR A 240 -0.66 -17.56 -18.49
C TYR A 240 -0.26 -18.02 -17.07
N MET A 241 -1.05 -17.66 -16.05
CA MET A 241 -0.78 -18.07 -14.66
C MET A 241 -0.89 -19.59 -14.47
N MET A 242 -1.86 -20.23 -15.13
CA MET A 242 -1.98 -21.70 -15.11
C MET A 242 -0.74 -22.40 -15.66
N ASN A 243 -0.13 -21.84 -16.71
CA ASN A 243 1.02 -22.42 -17.38
C ASN A 243 2.37 -21.89 -16.87
N LEU A 244 2.39 -20.86 -16.03
CA LEU A 244 3.64 -20.30 -15.46
C LEU A 244 4.39 -21.37 -14.68
N PRO A 245 5.64 -21.72 -15.08
CA PRO A 245 6.45 -22.69 -14.36
C PRO A 245 6.97 -22.08 -13.06
N ILE A 246 6.77 -22.79 -11.95
CA ILE A 246 7.27 -22.35 -10.63
C ILE A 246 8.37 -23.32 -10.19
N PRO A 247 9.65 -22.92 -10.18
CA PRO A 247 10.74 -23.75 -9.74
C PRO A 247 10.61 -24.17 -8.27
N LYS A 248 10.81 -25.45 -8.01
CA LYS A 248 10.69 -26.06 -6.68
C LYS A 248 11.63 -25.44 -5.64
N LYS A 249 12.74 -24.86 -6.07
CA LYS A 249 13.70 -24.15 -5.20
C LYS A 249 13.06 -22.99 -4.41
N TYR A 250 11.91 -22.46 -4.85
CA TYR A 250 11.20 -21.41 -4.16
C TYR A 250 10.26 -21.90 -3.06
N ALA A 251 9.99 -23.20 -3.00
CA ALA A 251 9.05 -23.78 -2.03
C ALA A 251 9.43 -23.48 -0.57
N GLU A 252 10.73 -23.50 -0.24
CA GLU A 252 11.23 -23.24 1.10
C GLU A 252 11.06 -21.78 1.55
N GLN A 253 10.82 -20.87 0.62
CA GLN A 253 10.64 -19.45 0.91
C GLN A 253 9.20 -19.11 1.34
N VAL A 254 8.22 -19.97 1.00
CA VAL A 254 6.83 -19.79 1.35
C VAL A 254 6.62 -20.20 2.81
N GLN A 255 6.45 -19.21 3.69
CA GLN A 255 6.24 -19.42 5.13
C GLN A 255 4.81 -19.10 5.55
N GLU A 256 4.15 -18.23 4.83
CA GLU A 256 2.78 -17.77 5.06
C GLU A 256 2.07 -17.56 3.72
N ILE A 257 0.76 -17.81 3.73
CA ILE A 257 -0.16 -17.46 2.65
C ILE A 257 -1.18 -16.49 3.22
N TYR A 258 -1.41 -15.38 2.52
CA TYR A 258 -2.44 -14.42 2.88
C TYR A 258 -3.28 -14.10 1.64
N MET A 259 -4.48 -14.67 1.58
CA MET A 259 -5.43 -14.39 0.51
C MET A 259 -6.34 -13.24 0.94
N ASP A 260 -6.40 -12.21 0.12
CA ASP A 260 -7.20 -11.01 0.32
C ASP A 260 -7.66 -10.51 -1.05
N GLY A 261 -8.88 -10.00 -1.13
CA GLY A 261 -9.43 -9.47 -2.39
C GLY A 261 -8.59 -8.36 -3.03
N GLY A 262 -7.76 -7.67 -2.25
CA GLY A 262 -6.83 -6.66 -2.74
C GLY A 262 -5.46 -7.18 -3.19
N ASN A 263 -5.24 -8.50 -3.21
CA ASN A 263 -3.97 -9.06 -3.66
C ASN A 263 -3.73 -8.76 -5.15
N GLU A 264 -2.49 -8.42 -5.49
CA GLU A 264 -2.07 -8.04 -6.84
C GLU A 264 -2.41 -9.11 -7.88
N ILE A 265 -2.29 -10.39 -7.53
CA ILE A 265 -2.60 -11.49 -8.44
C ILE A 265 -4.07 -11.44 -8.90
N TYR A 266 -5.00 -11.13 -8.00
CA TYR A 266 -6.43 -11.05 -8.34
C TYR A 266 -6.75 -9.79 -9.14
N MET A 267 -6.16 -8.66 -8.76
CA MET A 267 -6.31 -7.39 -9.48
C MET A 267 -5.70 -7.43 -10.89
N ASN A 268 -4.73 -8.30 -11.13
CA ASN A 268 -4.19 -8.56 -12.47
C ASN A 268 -5.05 -9.53 -13.31
N LEU A 269 -5.91 -10.34 -12.67
CA LEU A 269 -6.83 -11.23 -13.36
C LEU A 269 -8.19 -10.57 -13.60
N ILE A 270 -8.65 -9.71 -12.70
CA ILE A 270 -9.88 -8.91 -12.81
C ILE A 270 -9.55 -7.50 -12.34
N PRO A 271 -9.12 -6.58 -13.23
CA PRO A 271 -8.66 -5.23 -12.82
C PRO A 271 -9.70 -4.38 -12.10
N GLN A 272 -10.99 -4.62 -12.35
CA GLN A 272 -12.11 -3.92 -11.71
C GLN A 272 -12.83 -4.78 -10.65
N TRP A 273 -12.16 -5.80 -10.10
CA TRP A 273 -12.78 -6.69 -9.14
C TRP A 273 -13.13 -5.97 -7.83
N ASP A 274 -14.35 -6.19 -7.36
CA ASP A 274 -14.85 -5.62 -6.09
C ASP A 274 -14.62 -6.54 -4.87
N GLY A 275 -14.13 -7.77 -5.11
CA GLY A 275 -13.82 -8.74 -4.06
C GLY A 275 -15.05 -9.50 -3.51
N GLU A 276 -16.22 -9.36 -4.12
CA GLU A 276 -17.47 -9.89 -3.56
C GLU A 276 -17.90 -11.26 -4.11
N ASP A 277 -17.21 -11.80 -5.12
CA ASP A 277 -17.53 -13.13 -5.67
C ASP A 277 -16.61 -14.24 -5.12
N ASP A 278 -16.98 -15.49 -5.36
CA ASP A 278 -16.28 -16.71 -4.91
C ASP A 278 -15.29 -17.28 -5.94
N GLY A 279 -14.96 -16.51 -6.99
CA GLY A 279 -14.12 -16.98 -8.11
C GLY A 279 -12.72 -17.41 -7.69
N PHE A 280 -12.19 -16.80 -6.64
CA PHE A 280 -10.87 -17.12 -6.11
C PHE A 280 -10.89 -17.88 -4.78
N ASP A 281 -12.04 -18.38 -4.35
CA ASP A 281 -12.15 -19.17 -3.13
C ASP A 281 -11.27 -20.42 -3.18
N LEU A 282 -10.50 -20.64 -2.13
CA LEU A 282 -9.76 -21.88 -1.92
C LEU A 282 -10.67 -22.89 -1.21
N ASN A 283 -11.46 -23.65 -1.96
CA ASN A 283 -12.43 -24.60 -1.44
C ASN A 283 -11.93 -26.03 -1.32
N GLU A 284 -10.75 -26.30 -1.91
CA GLU A 284 -10.05 -27.57 -1.79
C GLU A 284 -8.54 -27.38 -2.02
N VAL A 285 -7.75 -28.18 -1.38
CA VAL A 285 -6.30 -28.31 -1.59
C VAL A 285 -5.87 -29.71 -1.21
N SER A 286 -5.03 -30.33 -2.02
CA SER A 286 -4.55 -31.68 -1.72
C SER A 286 -3.38 -31.65 -0.73
N LEU A 287 -3.29 -32.71 0.10
CA LEU A 287 -2.13 -32.86 0.99
C LEU A 287 -0.82 -32.89 0.21
N LYS A 288 -0.82 -33.45 -1.00
CA LYS A 288 0.35 -33.52 -1.88
C LYS A 288 0.82 -32.12 -2.31
N GLU A 289 -0.10 -31.20 -2.55
CA GLU A 289 0.24 -29.80 -2.86
C GLU A 289 0.88 -29.11 -1.65
N LEU A 290 0.26 -29.23 -0.47
CA LEU A 290 0.80 -28.61 0.76
C LEU A 290 2.17 -29.18 1.16
N GLN A 291 2.42 -30.48 0.95
CA GLN A 291 3.69 -31.13 1.26
C GLN A 291 4.89 -30.59 0.47
N GLN A 292 4.64 -29.90 -0.63
CA GLN A 292 5.70 -29.24 -1.39
C GLN A 292 6.31 -28.04 -0.64
N PHE A 293 5.61 -27.49 0.35
CA PHE A 293 5.99 -26.27 1.08
C PHE A 293 6.42 -26.58 2.52
N PRO A 294 7.67 -27.01 2.74
CA PRO A 294 8.11 -27.51 4.05
C PRO A 294 8.13 -26.45 5.15
N ASN A 295 8.23 -25.17 4.79
CA ASN A 295 8.29 -24.05 5.73
C ASN A 295 6.97 -23.31 5.92
N LEU A 296 5.90 -23.73 5.23
CA LEU A 296 4.57 -23.11 5.39
C LEU A 296 4.03 -23.39 6.80
N LYS A 297 3.76 -22.35 7.57
CA LYS A 297 3.33 -22.41 8.96
C LYS A 297 1.93 -21.90 9.18
N GLN A 298 1.50 -20.92 8.40
CA GLN A 298 0.22 -20.27 8.56
C GLN A 298 -0.39 -19.86 7.22
N ALA A 299 -1.72 -19.85 7.15
CA ALA A 299 -2.48 -19.40 6.02
C ALA A 299 -3.71 -18.63 6.45
N THR A 300 -3.97 -17.49 5.83
CA THR A 300 -5.27 -16.82 5.83
C THR A 300 -5.86 -17.04 4.45
N ILE A 301 -7.06 -17.60 4.36
CA ILE A 301 -7.65 -17.98 3.09
C ILE A 301 -9.06 -17.40 2.92
N ILE A 302 -9.43 -17.15 1.67
CA ILE A 302 -10.83 -16.92 1.29
C ILE A 302 -11.41 -18.28 0.93
N SER A 303 -12.51 -18.68 1.56
CA SER A 303 -13.12 -20.00 1.32
C SER A 303 -14.58 -20.02 1.75
N SER A 304 -15.44 -20.49 0.87
CA SER A 304 -16.84 -20.84 1.18
C SER A 304 -16.98 -22.27 1.74
N ASN A 305 -15.89 -23.07 1.75
CA ASN A 305 -15.85 -24.44 2.26
C ASN A 305 -14.70 -24.64 3.29
N PHE A 306 -14.55 -23.69 4.20
CA PHE A 306 -13.39 -23.59 5.10
C PHE A 306 -13.11 -24.86 5.91
N GLU A 307 -14.14 -25.48 6.51
CA GLU A 307 -13.95 -26.67 7.36
C GLU A 307 -13.29 -27.83 6.60
N HIS A 308 -13.66 -28.01 5.34
CA HIS A 308 -13.06 -29.03 4.48
C HIS A 308 -11.58 -28.76 4.18
N VAL A 309 -11.27 -27.53 3.81
CA VAL A 309 -9.90 -27.12 3.50
C VAL A 309 -9.04 -27.19 4.76
N LYS A 310 -9.56 -26.74 5.89
CA LYS A 310 -8.90 -26.74 7.20
C LYS A 310 -8.39 -28.13 7.58
N GLU A 311 -9.16 -29.19 7.34
CA GLU A 311 -8.71 -30.55 7.63
C GLU A 311 -7.41 -30.93 6.92
N THR A 312 -7.18 -30.43 5.71
CA THR A 312 -5.97 -30.71 4.95
C THR A 312 -4.77 -29.92 5.48
N PHE A 313 -4.97 -28.63 5.81
CA PHE A 313 -3.96 -27.82 6.47
C PHE A 313 -3.55 -28.36 7.84
N ASP A 314 -4.52 -28.77 8.65
CA ASP A 314 -4.28 -29.38 9.97
C ASP A 314 -3.44 -30.67 9.87
N LYS A 315 -3.68 -31.52 8.85
CA LYS A 315 -2.88 -32.73 8.61
C LYS A 315 -1.42 -32.40 8.26
N GLN A 316 -1.16 -31.24 7.65
CA GLN A 316 0.19 -30.76 7.36
C GLN A 316 0.81 -29.98 8.54
N GLY A 317 0.03 -29.69 9.60
CA GLY A 317 0.49 -28.90 10.73
C GLY A 317 0.55 -27.39 10.47
N VAL A 318 -0.16 -26.91 9.46
CA VAL A 318 -0.26 -25.51 9.11
C VAL A 318 -1.47 -24.88 9.81
N GLN A 319 -1.25 -23.76 10.50
CA GLN A 319 -2.35 -23.00 11.10
C GLN A 319 -3.11 -22.26 10.02
N VAL A 320 -4.40 -22.52 9.87
CA VAL A 320 -5.23 -21.87 8.87
C VAL A 320 -6.40 -21.14 9.53
N LYS A 321 -6.75 -19.98 8.99
CA LYS A 321 -7.94 -19.19 9.34
C LYS A 321 -8.60 -18.69 8.08
N VAL A 322 -9.91 -18.46 8.15
CA VAL A 322 -10.65 -17.76 7.09
C VAL A 322 -10.51 -16.25 7.28
N LEU A 323 -10.48 -15.52 6.18
CA LEU A 323 -10.44 -14.05 6.18
C LEU A 323 -11.74 -13.47 6.76
#